data_5279c646097ebe97c10ec397614f4e8c
#
_entry.id   5279c646097ebe97c10ec397614f4e8c
#
_cell.length_a   1.000
_cell.length_b   1.000
_cell.length_c   1.000
_cell.angle_alpha   90.00
_cell.angle_beta   90.00
_cell.angle_gamma   90.00
#
_symmetry.space_group_name_H-M   'P 1'
#
loop_
_entity.id
_entity.type
_entity.pdbx_description
1 polymer ?
#
loop_
_entity_poly.entity_id
_entity_poly.type
_entity_poly.pdbx_seq_one_letter_code
_entity_poly.pdbx_strand_id
1 'polypeptide(L)'
;MNVSIVGSGYVGTTVAACLADLGHEVVTIDIDEDTVNAINDGESPIHEPGLDELVAEHGGGRLRASTDYDKILDTELTMLALPTPSNDDGSIDLQFMEAGAASIGEALAGAERPDDDPHLVVTKSTVVSNTTEDRLAPRIADAGLERGTDFLVASNPEFQREGTAVADFLNPDKLVFGTDDDRATALLHELYAPLREAAEGDVPVVETGIPEAEMIKYANNTFLATKVSLINDIGNICKEFGVDAYEVADAIGLDDRIGEQFLRSGVGWGGSCFPKDTDAIIAAARNQGYDPAVLSAAVELNDAQPERLLSLLDDHVDVSGKRIAVLGLAFKPGTDDIRNTRAVPVIEGLQERGAEIVAYDPVATENMRERYPDIEYADSAAAALAGASGAVVVTDWDEFAALDAEFDEMADPIVVDGRRIIDRRDGITYEGLTW
;
A
#
# COMPACT_ATOMS: atom_id res chain seq x y z
N MET A 1 18.79 7.23 -20.15
CA MET A 1 19.30 5.88 -19.82
C MET A 1 18.36 4.83 -20.37
N ASN A 2 18.86 3.63 -20.59
CA ASN A 2 18.04 2.45 -20.84
C ASN A 2 17.88 1.67 -19.52
N VAL A 3 16.66 1.38 -19.14
CA VAL A 3 16.32 0.79 -17.84
C VAL A 3 15.45 -0.44 -18.06
N SER A 4 15.74 -1.52 -17.35
CA SER A 4 14.82 -2.64 -17.28
C SER A 4 14.18 -2.76 -15.90
N ILE A 5 12.93 -3.25 -15.85
CA ILE A 5 12.20 -3.49 -14.62
C ILE A 5 11.62 -4.90 -14.69
N VAL A 6 12.00 -5.74 -13.76
CA VAL A 6 11.47 -7.11 -13.63
C VAL A 6 10.27 -7.09 -12.70
N GLY A 7 9.11 -7.42 -13.26
CA GLY A 7 7.79 -7.35 -12.63
C GLY A 7 7.00 -6.12 -13.09
N SER A 8 5.82 -6.37 -13.70
CA SER A 8 4.89 -5.36 -14.19
C SER A 8 3.62 -5.29 -13.32
N GLY A 9 3.75 -5.52 -12.02
CA GLY A 9 2.72 -5.27 -11.04
C GLY A 9 2.57 -3.77 -10.74
N TYR A 10 1.87 -3.45 -9.64
CA TYR A 10 1.54 -2.08 -9.26
C TYR A 10 2.76 -1.13 -9.23
N VAL A 11 3.82 -1.51 -8.49
CA VAL A 11 5.04 -0.70 -8.38
C VAL A 11 5.80 -0.67 -9.70
N GLY A 12 6.00 -1.83 -10.34
CA GLY A 12 6.81 -1.94 -11.55
C GLY A 12 6.24 -1.14 -12.71
N THR A 13 4.94 -1.25 -12.98
CA THR A 13 4.28 -0.51 -14.07
C THR A 13 4.27 0.99 -13.83
N THR A 14 3.95 1.43 -12.59
CA THR A 14 3.96 2.85 -12.24
C THR A 14 5.36 3.45 -12.39
N VAL A 15 6.39 2.79 -11.85
CA VAL A 15 7.78 3.25 -11.98
C VAL A 15 8.22 3.28 -13.44
N ALA A 16 7.88 2.24 -14.23
CA ALA A 16 8.23 2.16 -15.65
C ALA A 16 7.62 3.29 -16.48
N ALA A 17 6.33 3.56 -16.29
CA ALA A 17 5.62 4.61 -17.02
C ALA A 17 6.17 6.00 -16.66
N CYS A 18 6.39 6.28 -15.36
CA CYS A 18 6.96 7.54 -14.90
C CYS A 18 8.41 7.74 -15.40
N LEU A 19 9.25 6.70 -15.40
CA LEU A 19 10.61 6.80 -15.96
C LEU A 19 10.59 7.05 -17.47
N ALA A 20 9.65 6.43 -18.20
CA ALA A 20 9.49 6.68 -19.64
C ALA A 20 9.06 8.14 -19.92
N ASP A 21 8.17 8.70 -19.10
CA ASP A 21 7.74 10.10 -19.16
C ASP A 21 8.91 11.05 -18.87
N LEU A 22 9.78 10.71 -17.95
CA LEU A 22 11.01 11.45 -17.65
C LEU A 22 12.11 11.31 -18.73
N GLY A 23 11.84 10.57 -19.83
CA GLY A 23 12.70 10.49 -20.99
C GLY A 23 13.65 9.30 -21.03
N HIS A 24 13.49 8.31 -20.16
CA HIS A 24 14.24 7.06 -20.22
C HIS A 24 13.63 6.07 -21.23
N GLU A 25 14.47 5.20 -21.79
CA GLU A 25 14.01 4.03 -22.55
C GLU A 25 13.81 2.89 -21.55
N VAL A 26 12.59 2.44 -21.38
CA VAL A 26 12.23 1.45 -20.34
C VAL A 26 11.70 0.18 -20.96
N VAL A 27 12.20 -0.96 -20.50
CA VAL A 27 11.63 -2.27 -20.80
C VAL A 27 11.21 -2.98 -19.52
N THR A 28 9.95 -3.35 -19.41
CA THR A 28 9.49 -4.22 -18.32
C THR A 28 9.58 -5.68 -18.73
N ILE A 29 9.94 -6.53 -17.77
CA ILE A 29 10.00 -7.98 -17.96
C ILE A 29 8.95 -8.62 -17.05
N ASP A 30 8.01 -9.31 -17.65
CA ASP A 30 6.96 -10.02 -16.91
C ASP A 30 6.68 -11.39 -17.53
N ILE A 31 6.25 -12.35 -16.73
CA ILE A 31 5.90 -13.70 -17.20
C ILE A 31 4.51 -13.76 -17.81
N ASP A 32 3.66 -12.78 -17.52
CA ASP A 32 2.29 -12.70 -18.00
C ASP A 32 2.23 -12.03 -19.37
N GLU A 33 1.94 -12.83 -20.40
CA GLU A 33 1.82 -12.35 -21.79
C GLU A 33 0.68 -11.32 -21.97
N ASP A 34 -0.40 -11.41 -21.19
CA ASP A 34 -1.52 -10.47 -21.30
C ASP A 34 -1.10 -9.09 -20.77
N THR A 35 -0.38 -9.04 -19.65
CA THR A 35 0.24 -7.82 -19.10
C THR A 35 1.25 -7.21 -20.09
N VAL A 36 2.12 -8.04 -20.67
CA VAL A 36 3.10 -7.60 -21.68
C VAL A 36 2.42 -7.01 -22.92
N ASN A 37 1.38 -7.64 -23.43
CA ASN A 37 0.64 -7.15 -24.58
C ASN A 37 -0.09 -5.85 -24.27
N ALA A 38 -0.77 -5.75 -23.13
CA ALA A 38 -1.46 -4.54 -22.70
C ALA A 38 -0.52 -3.32 -22.69
N ILE A 39 0.63 -3.43 -22.03
CA ILE A 39 1.63 -2.34 -21.96
C ILE A 39 2.10 -1.95 -23.37
N ASN A 40 2.41 -2.92 -24.24
CA ASN A 40 2.89 -2.64 -25.60
C ASN A 40 1.80 -2.04 -26.51
N ASP A 41 0.52 -2.34 -26.25
CA ASP A 41 -0.63 -1.76 -26.94
C ASP A 41 -1.05 -0.38 -26.37
N GLY A 42 -0.36 0.11 -25.32
CA GLY A 42 -0.66 1.37 -24.66
C GLY A 42 -1.83 1.29 -23.68
N GLU A 43 -2.13 0.11 -23.18
CA GLU A 43 -3.16 -0.14 -22.19
C GLU A 43 -2.52 -0.45 -20.81
N SER A 44 -2.99 0.21 -19.75
CA SER A 44 -2.49 -0.05 -18.40
C SER A 44 -3.05 -1.37 -17.86
N PRO A 45 -2.19 -2.29 -17.37
CA PRO A 45 -2.67 -3.54 -16.76
C PRO A 45 -3.23 -3.36 -15.34
N ILE A 46 -3.10 -2.16 -14.77
CA ILE A 46 -3.54 -1.82 -13.40
C ILE A 46 -4.27 -0.48 -13.40
N HIS A 47 -5.18 -0.30 -12.47
CA HIS A 47 -5.86 0.98 -12.29
C HIS A 47 -5.12 1.86 -11.28
N GLU A 48 -4.65 3.02 -11.74
CA GLU A 48 -4.02 4.06 -10.91
C GLU A 48 -4.21 5.43 -11.58
N PRO A 49 -4.66 6.46 -10.85
CA PRO A 49 -4.86 7.79 -11.43
C PRO A 49 -3.62 8.34 -12.12
N GLY A 50 -3.76 8.74 -13.38
CA GLY A 50 -2.68 9.29 -14.22
C GLY A 50 -1.79 8.24 -14.88
N LEU A 51 -1.96 6.95 -14.57
CA LEU A 51 -1.13 5.90 -15.16
C LEU A 51 -1.60 5.51 -16.58
N ASP A 52 -2.92 5.47 -16.80
CA ASP A 52 -3.50 5.13 -18.10
C ASP A 52 -3.00 6.09 -19.19
N GLU A 53 -2.92 7.39 -18.87
CA GLU A 53 -2.43 8.41 -19.79
C GLU A 53 -0.94 8.20 -20.13
N LEU A 54 -0.11 7.91 -19.12
CA LEU A 54 1.33 7.67 -19.31
C LEU A 54 1.60 6.41 -20.12
N VAL A 55 0.87 5.32 -19.83
CA VAL A 55 1.01 4.07 -20.59
C VAL A 55 0.51 4.25 -22.02
N ALA A 56 -0.60 4.99 -22.25
CA ALA A 56 -1.09 5.29 -23.59
C ALA A 56 -0.12 6.16 -24.40
N GLU A 57 0.61 7.08 -23.76
CA GLU A 57 1.58 7.96 -24.44
C GLU A 57 2.88 7.22 -24.78
N HIS A 58 3.37 6.35 -23.91
CA HIS A 58 4.70 5.76 -24.01
C HIS A 58 4.71 4.28 -24.41
N GLY A 59 3.60 3.55 -24.26
CA GLY A 59 3.47 2.13 -24.56
C GLY A 59 3.79 1.80 -26.03
N GLY A 60 4.57 0.74 -26.25
CA GLY A 60 5.13 0.38 -27.56
C GLY A 60 6.20 1.32 -28.11
N GLY A 61 6.47 2.43 -27.41
CA GLY A 61 7.49 3.41 -27.72
C GLY A 61 8.67 3.35 -26.73
N ARG A 62 8.78 4.38 -25.87
CA ARG A 62 9.78 4.42 -24.80
C ARG A 62 9.53 3.41 -23.69
N LEU A 63 8.28 3.06 -23.44
CA LEU A 63 7.87 1.99 -22.54
C LEU A 63 7.56 0.75 -23.38
N ARG A 64 8.29 -0.32 -23.16
CA ARG A 64 8.07 -1.62 -23.80
C ARG A 64 8.00 -2.70 -22.74
N ALA A 65 7.35 -3.81 -23.07
CA ALA A 65 7.28 -4.97 -22.22
C ALA A 65 7.70 -6.23 -22.98
N SER A 66 8.26 -7.22 -22.29
CA SER A 66 8.72 -8.49 -22.85
C SER A 66 8.65 -9.60 -21.83
N THR A 67 8.52 -10.85 -22.28
CA THR A 67 8.73 -12.03 -21.44
C THR A 67 10.19 -12.51 -21.44
N ASP A 68 11.05 -11.89 -22.26
CA ASP A 68 12.41 -12.30 -22.54
C ASP A 68 13.41 -11.52 -21.65
N TYR A 69 14.07 -12.22 -20.72
CA TYR A 69 15.09 -11.65 -19.84
C TYR A 69 16.33 -11.15 -20.59
N ASP A 70 16.63 -11.62 -21.82
CA ASP A 70 17.76 -11.13 -22.59
C ASP A 70 17.64 -9.62 -22.92
N LYS A 71 16.44 -9.02 -22.77
CA LYS A 71 16.23 -7.57 -22.93
C LYS A 71 16.97 -6.73 -21.90
N ILE A 72 17.36 -7.29 -20.75
CA ILE A 72 18.16 -6.58 -19.75
C ILE A 72 19.57 -6.25 -20.26
N LEU A 73 20.06 -7.00 -21.23
CA LEU A 73 21.40 -6.83 -21.80
C LEU A 73 21.58 -5.49 -22.56
N ASP A 74 20.47 -4.91 -22.99
CA ASP A 74 20.42 -3.60 -23.67
C ASP A 74 20.28 -2.42 -22.70
N THR A 75 20.38 -2.68 -21.37
CA THR A 75 20.11 -1.68 -20.32
C THR A 75 21.32 -1.50 -19.39
N GLU A 76 21.44 -0.32 -18.78
CA GLU A 76 22.47 0.00 -17.80
C GLU A 76 22.16 -0.54 -16.41
N LEU A 77 20.85 -0.63 -16.09
CA LEU A 77 20.38 -1.16 -14.81
C LEU A 77 19.07 -1.93 -14.93
N THR A 78 18.85 -2.84 -13.98
CA THR A 78 17.60 -3.61 -13.81
C THR A 78 17.04 -3.39 -12.42
N MET A 79 15.76 -2.99 -12.34
CA MET A 79 15.02 -2.93 -11.07
C MET A 79 14.24 -4.22 -10.85
N LEU A 80 14.32 -4.80 -9.65
CA LEU A 80 13.48 -5.89 -9.19
C LEU A 80 12.25 -5.31 -8.49
N ALA A 81 11.09 -5.38 -9.14
CA ALA A 81 9.80 -4.91 -8.65
C ALA A 81 8.77 -6.06 -8.55
N LEU A 82 9.22 -7.21 -8.04
CA LEU A 82 8.44 -8.43 -7.93
C LEU A 82 7.67 -8.51 -6.61
N PRO A 83 6.58 -9.30 -6.57
CA PRO A 83 5.78 -9.47 -5.35
C PRO A 83 6.60 -10.07 -4.19
N THR A 84 6.29 -9.61 -2.97
CA THR A 84 6.81 -10.13 -1.70
C THR A 84 5.64 -10.46 -0.78
N PRO A 85 4.89 -11.56 -1.04
CA PRO A 85 3.72 -11.92 -0.23
C PRO A 85 4.12 -12.38 1.17
N SER A 86 3.15 -12.33 2.09
CA SER A 86 3.34 -12.83 3.46
C SER A 86 3.14 -14.34 3.53
N ASN A 87 3.96 -15.01 4.32
CA ASN A 87 3.73 -16.36 4.79
C ASN A 87 2.77 -16.36 5.99
N ASP A 88 2.25 -17.53 6.39
CA ASP A 88 1.35 -17.69 7.53
C ASP A 88 1.96 -17.25 8.88
N ASP A 89 3.27 -17.24 9.01
CA ASP A 89 4.00 -16.77 10.20
C ASP A 89 4.30 -15.26 10.19
N GLY A 90 3.79 -14.54 9.19
CA GLY A 90 4.03 -13.12 8.98
C GLY A 90 5.36 -12.79 8.28
N SER A 91 6.24 -13.76 8.04
CA SER A 91 7.47 -13.52 7.30
C SER A 91 7.20 -13.27 5.81
N ILE A 92 8.16 -12.68 5.08
CA ILE A 92 8.04 -12.46 3.64
C ILE A 92 8.48 -13.71 2.87
N ASP A 93 7.70 -14.09 1.88
CA ASP A 93 8.10 -15.06 0.87
C ASP A 93 8.94 -14.36 -0.22
N LEU A 94 10.17 -14.78 -0.35
CA LEU A 94 11.15 -14.24 -1.30
C LEU A 94 11.26 -15.05 -2.61
N GLN A 95 10.43 -16.10 -2.78
CA GLN A 95 10.57 -17.00 -3.94
C GLN A 95 10.59 -16.28 -5.28
N PHE A 96 9.72 -15.27 -5.47
CA PHE A 96 9.68 -14.51 -6.72
C PHE A 96 10.91 -13.62 -6.89
N MET A 97 11.36 -12.98 -5.81
CA MET A 97 12.56 -12.14 -5.82
C MET A 97 13.83 -12.96 -6.10
N GLU A 98 13.97 -14.13 -5.48
CA GLU A 98 15.09 -15.02 -5.70
C GLU A 98 15.08 -15.62 -7.12
N ALA A 99 13.89 -15.98 -7.65
CA ALA A 99 13.76 -16.47 -9.03
C ALA A 99 14.11 -15.37 -10.05
N GLY A 100 13.61 -14.15 -9.85
CA GLY A 100 13.97 -13.01 -10.70
C GLY A 100 15.46 -12.69 -10.68
N ALA A 101 16.09 -12.71 -9.49
CA ALA A 101 17.52 -12.52 -9.34
C ALA A 101 18.34 -13.61 -10.07
N ALA A 102 17.92 -14.87 -9.98
CA ALA A 102 18.55 -15.97 -10.69
C ALA A 102 18.43 -15.80 -12.22
N SER A 103 17.24 -15.44 -12.74
CA SER A 103 17.02 -15.21 -14.17
C SER A 103 17.85 -14.04 -14.71
N ILE A 104 18.00 -12.95 -13.91
CA ILE A 104 18.93 -11.86 -14.24
C ILE A 104 20.37 -12.37 -14.34
N GLY A 105 20.80 -13.18 -13.36
CA GLY A 105 22.14 -13.78 -13.38
C GLY A 105 22.39 -14.65 -14.63
N GLU A 106 21.44 -15.49 -15.00
CA GLU A 106 21.51 -16.34 -16.19
C GLU A 106 21.60 -15.51 -17.49
N ALA A 107 20.80 -14.46 -17.63
CA ALA A 107 20.84 -13.57 -18.77
C ALA A 107 22.19 -12.82 -18.84
N LEU A 108 22.65 -12.23 -17.75
CA LEU A 108 23.95 -11.53 -17.70
C LEU A 108 25.14 -12.44 -18.00
N ALA A 109 25.13 -13.70 -17.52
CA ALA A 109 26.20 -14.66 -17.78
C ALA A 109 26.26 -15.10 -19.25
N GLY A 110 25.18 -14.97 -20.01
CA GLY A 110 25.09 -15.26 -21.44
C GLY A 110 25.72 -14.19 -22.34
N ALA A 111 26.10 -13.04 -21.78
CA ALA A 111 26.61 -11.89 -22.55
C ALA A 111 28.11 -11.64 -22.30
N GLU A 112 28.83 -11.22 -23.33
CA GLU A 112 30.17 -10.62 -23.18
C GLU A 112 29.99 -9.12 -22.83
N ARG A 113 30.26 -8.74 -21.57
CA ARG A 113 30.29 -7.34 -21.12
C ARG A 113 31.74 -6.87 -20.92
N PRO A 114 32.05 -5.57 -21.11
CA PRO A 114 33.35 -5.04 -20.72
C PRO A 114 33.57 -5.16 -19.21
N ASP A 115 34.79 -5.53 -18.80
CA ASP A 115 35.16 -5.70 -17.37
C ASP A 115 34.95 -4.41 -16.52
N ASP A 116 34.87 -3.25 -17.15
CA ASP A 116 34.73 -1.92 -16.52
C ASP A 116 33.30 -1.36 -16.53
N ASP A 117 32.30 -2.14 -17.02
CA ASP A 117 30.90 -1.74 -17.12
C ASP A 117 29.96 -2.80 -16.49
N PRO A 118 29.99 -2.96 -15.16
CA PRO A 118 29.11 -3.90 -14.46
C PRO A 118 27.65 -3.47 -14.51
N HIS A 119 26.75 -4.44 -14.70
CA HIS A 119 25.32 -4.18 -14.68
C HIS A 119 24.80 -3.90 -13.26
N LEU A 120 24.02 -2.84 -13.07
CA LEU A 120 23.43 -2.54 -11.75
C LEU A 120 22.08 -3.24 -11.58
N VAL A 121 21.96 -4.06 -10.54
CA VAL A 121 20.67 -4.67 -10.13
C VAL A 121 20.16 -3.96 -8.87
N VAL A 122 18.96 -3.38 -8.96
CA VAL A 122 18.35 -2.55 -7.91
C VAL A 122 17.15 -3.26 -7.32
N THR A 123 17.17 -3.54 -6.04
CA THR A 123 15.99 -4.02 -5.31
C THR A 123 15.03 -2.85 -5.07
N LYS A 124 13.87 -2.88 -5.74
CA LYS A 124 12.80 -1.89 -5.62
C LYS A 124 11.70 -2.37 -4.67
N SER A 125 11.39 -3.66 -4.69
CA SER A 125 10.42 -4.29 -3.78
C SER A 125 10.82 -4.15 -2.33
N THR A 126 9.81 -4.11 -1.46
CA THR A 126 10.02 -4.08 0.00
C THR A 126 10.51 -5.44 0.49
N VAL A 127 11.72 -5.48 0.98
CA VAL A 127 12.38 -6.68 1.53
C VAL A 127 13.00 -6.38 2.90
N VAL A 128 13.10 -7.40 3.75
CA VAL A 128 13.72 -7.28 5.08
C VAL A 128 15.22 -6.97 4.93
N SER A 129 15.76 -6.20 5.87
CA SER A 129 17.16 -5.78 5.89
C SER A 129 18.13 -6.94 5.72
N ASN A 130 19.16 -6.73 4.90
CA ASN A 130 20.15 -7.68 4.39
C ASN A 130 19.66 -8.64 3.29
N THR A 131 18.41 -8.55 2.83
CA THR A 131 17.89 -9.46 1.78
C THR A 131 18.65 -9.31 0.47
N THR A 132 18.90 -8.09 0.01
CA THR A 132 19.62 -7.85 -1.25
C THR A 132 21.03 -8.46 -1.22
N GLU A 133 21.76 -8.32 -0.11
CA GLU A 133 23.13 -8.81 0.00
C GLU A 133 23.20 -10.32 0.28
N ASP A 134 22.37 -10.83 1.20
CA ASP A 134 22.48 -12.21 1.68
C ASP A 134 21.67 -13.21 0.85
N ARG A 135 20.68 -12.74 0.09
CA ARG A 135 19.76 -13.61 -0.64
C ARG A 135 19.78 -13.35 -2.15
N LEU A 136 19.66 -12.09 -2.60
CA LEU A 136 19.51 -11.80 -4.02
C LEU A 136 20.85 -11.75 -4.75
N ALA A 137 21.86 -11.07 -4.22
CA ALA A 137 23.19 -11.03 -4.83
C ALA A 137 23.83 -12.42 -5.00
N PRO A 138 23.73 -13.37 -4.03
CA PRO A 138 24.18 -14.75 -4.25
C PRO A 138 23.45 -15.46 -5.38
N ARG A 139 22.12 -15.22 -5.56
CA ARG A 139 21.34 -15.81 -6.66
C ARG A 139 21.82 -15.36 -8.04
N ILE A 140 22.17 -14.07 -8.16
CA ILE A 140 22.78 -13.54 -9.39
C ILE A 140 24.16 -14.18 -9.63
N ALA A 141 24.97 -14.29 -8.58
CA ALA A 141 26.31 -14.85 -8.64
C ALA A 141 26.33 -16.37 -8.93
N ASP A 142 25.27 -17.13 -8.62
CA ASP A 142 25.17 -18.57 -8.90
C ASP A 142 25.34 -18.90 -10.40
N ALA A 143 25.12 -17.93 -11.29
CA ALA A 143 25.38 -18.04 -12.73
C ALA A 143 26.88 -17.94 -13.11
N GLY A 144 27.77 -17.81 -12.13
CA GLY A 144 29.24 -17.72 -12.33
C GLY A 144 29.75 -16.28 -12.44
N LEU A 145 28.92 -15.30 -12.03
CA LEU A 145 29.24 -13.87 -12.05
C LEU A 145 29.87 -13.41 -10.72
N GLU A 146 30.72 -12.39 -10.78
CA GLU A 146 31.40 -11.81 -9.62
C GLU A 146 30.82 -10.42 -9.31
N ARG A 147 30.24 -10.25 -8.08
CA ARG A 147 29.77 -8.94 -7.58
C ARG A 147 30.94 -7.94 -7.54
N GLY A 148 30.71 -6.75 -8.04
CA GLY A 148 31.72 -5.69 -8.14
C GLY A 148 32.48 -5.67 -9.46
N THR A 149 32.47 -6.78 -10.21
CA THR A 149 33.11 -6.93 -11.52
C THR A 149 32.08 -7.06 -12.63
N ASP A 150 31.19 -8.06 -12.56
CA ASP A 150 30.19 -8.32 -13.59
C ASP A 150 28.86 -7.61 -13.29
N PHE A 151 28.51 -7.50 -12.01
CA PHE A 151 27.32 -6.81 -11.57
C PHE A 151 27.51 -6.06 -10.25
N LEU A 152 26.68 -5.03 -10.05
CA LEU A 152 26.53 -4.28 -8.81
C LEU A 152 25.14 -4.55 -8.23
N VAL A 153 24.94 -4.29 -6.94
CA VAL A 153 23.62 -4.31 -6.31
C VAL A 153 23.36 -3.02 -5.54
N ALA A 154 22.09 -2.63 -5.50
CA ALA A 154 21.60 -1.52 -4.70
C ALA A 154 20.19 -1.81 -4.19
N SER A 155 19.76 -1.10 -3.15
CA SER A 155 18.39 -1.01 -2.70
C SER A 155 17.86 0.42 -2.92
N ASN A 156 16.71 0.54 -3.58
CA ASN A 156 16.03 1.80 -3.81
C ASN A 156 14.54 1.63 -3.48
N PRO A 157 14.16 1.63 -2.19
CA PRO A 157 12.79 1.44 -1.78
C PRO A 157 11.88 2.55 -2.31
N GLU A 158 10.60 2.22 -2.52
CA GLU A 158 9.57 3.14 -2.91
C GLU A 158 8.75 3.62 -1.69
N PHE A 159 8.10 4.79 -1.80
CA PHE A 159 7.22 5.36 -0.76
C PHE A 159 5.88 5.80 -1.36
N GLN A 160 5.47 5.15 -2.45
CA GLN A 160 4.24 5.43 -3.17
C GLN A 160 3.02 4.95 -2.39
N ARG A 161 1.92 5.69 -2.53
CA ARG A 161 0.61 5.34 -1.98
C ARG A 161 -0.32 4.97 -3.12
N GLU A 162 -0.99 3.86 -3.00
CA GLU A 162 -2.07 3.46 -3.92
C GLU A 162 -3.11 4.58 -4.06
N GLY A 163 -3.54 4.86 -5.30
CA GLY A 163 -4.42 5.98 -5.64
C GLY A 163 -3.72 7.33 -5.82
N THR A 164 -2.42 7.44 -5.53
CA THR A 164 -1.59 8.64 -5.78
C THR A 164 -0.16 8.29 -6.22
N ALA A 165 0.07 7.05 -6.65
CA ALA A 165 1.41 6.51 -6.87
C ALA A 165 2.19 7.25 -7.98
N VAL A 166 1.52 7.67 -9.06
CA VAL A 166 2.13 8.48 -10.11
C VAL A 166 2.57 9.84 -9.55
N ALA A 167 1.69 10.53 -8.82
CA ALA A 167 2.00 11.82 -8.22
C ALA A 167 3.11 11.71 -7.16
N ASP A 168 3.06 10.67 -6.30
CA ASP A 168 4.09 10.40 -5.29
C ASP A 168 5.44 10.05 -5.90
N PHE A 169 5.46 9.39 -7.07
CA PHE A 169 6.72 9.13 -7.79
C PHE A 169 7.33 10.40 -8.37
N LEU A 170 6.50 11.23 -9.02
CA LEU A 170 6.97 12.45 -9.69
C LEU A 170 7.34 13.57 -8.71
N ASN A 171 6.77 13.57 -7.50
CA ASN A 171 7.06 14.53 -6.42
C ASN A 171 7.31 13.81 -5.08
N PRO A 172 8.39 13.03 -4.97
CA PRO A 172 8.65 12.24 -3.78
C PRO A 172 9.20 13.11 -2.62
N ASP A 173 8.81 12.79 -1.39
CA ASP A 173 9.38 13.43 -0.18
C ASP A 173 10.89 13.20 -0.06
N LYS A 174 11.38 12.10 -0.58
CA LYS A 174 12.80 11.70 -0.55
C LYS A 174 13.09 10.58 -1.54
N LEU A 175 14.34 10.47 -1.95
CA LEU A 175 14.91 9.29 -2.62
C LEU A 175 15.91 8.62 -1.66
N VAL A 176 15.93 7.29 -1.63
CA VAL A 176 16.87 6.52 -0.81
C VAL A 176 17.69 5.62 -1.72
N PHE A 177 19.01 5.80 -1.70
CA PHE A 177 19.99 5.02 -2.45
C PHE A 177 20.84 4.22 -1.47
N GLY A 178 20.59 2.93 -1.41
CA GLY A 178 21.34 1.99 -0.58
C GLY A 178 22.35 1.22 -1.42
N THR A 179 23.63 1.55 -1.29
CA THR A 179 24.73 0.84 -1.95
C THR A 179 26.06 1.23 -1.32
N ASP A 180 27.05 0.33 -1.44
CA ASP A 180 28.43 0.58 -1.00
C ASP A 180 29.38 0.86 -2.18
N ASP A 181 28.86 0.96 -3.42
CA ASP A 181 29.65 1.16 -4.64
C ASP A 181 29.36 2.55 -5.26
N ASP A 182 30.38 3.37 -5.41
CA ASP A 182 30.28 4.72 -5.97
C ASP A 182 29.71 4.72 -7.42
N ARG A 183 29.96 3.65 -8.21
CA ARG A 183 29.41 3.50 -9.57
C ARG A 183 27.90 3.32 -9.54
N ALA A 184 27.41 2.48 -8.61
CA ALA A 184 25.97 2.30 -8.41
C ALA A 184 25.30 3.60 -7.94
N THR A 185 25.94 4.33 -7.02
CA THR A 185 25.48 5.66 -6.59
C THR A 185 25.37 6.62 -7.77
N ALA A 186 26.39 6.68 -8.63
CA ALA A 186 26.40 7.54 -9.79
C ALA A 186 25.27 7.20 -10.78
N LEU A 187 25.03 5.92 -11.07
CA LEU A 187 23.94 5.46 -11.93
C LEU A 187 22.55 5.82 -11.36
N LEU A 188 22.35 5.68 -10.06
CA LEU A 188 21.10 6.08 -9.41
C LEU A 188 20.89 7.60 -9.47
N HIS A 189 21.94 8.41 -9.30
CA HIS A 189 21.85 9.85 -9.48
C HIS A 189 21.51 10.22 -10.91
N GLU A 190 22.09 9.57 -11.91
CA GLU A 190 21.77 9.76 -13.32
C GLU A 190 20.32 9.39 -13.64
N LEU A 191 19.85 8.27 -13.13
CA LEU A 191 18.46 7.80 -13.29
C LEU A 191 17.46 8.83 -12.77
N TYR A 192 17.68 9.35 -11.56
CA TYR A 192 16.75 10.27 -10.91
C TYR A 192 17.02 11.75 -11.17
N ALA A 193 18.01 12.10 -11.98
CA ALA A 193 18.30 13.49 -12.32
C ALA A 193 17.10 14.20 -13.01
N PRO A 194 16.44 13.60 -14.04
CA PRO A 194 15.28 14.25 -14.67
C PRO A 194 14.10 14.44 -13.68
N LEU A 195 13.87 13.49 -12.80
CA LEU A 195 12.83 13.60 -11.76
C LEU A 195 13.10 14.79 -10.84
N ARG A 196 14.33 14.92 -10.33
CA ARG A 196 14.73 16.00 -9.43
C ARG A 196 14.71 17.37 -10.09
N GLU A 197 14.90 17.43 -11.41
CA GLU A 197 14.78 18.67 -12.18
C GLU A 197 13.30 19.04 -12.43
N ALA A 198 12.42 18.06 -12.58
CA ALA A 198 11.00 18.26 -12.87
C ALA A 198 10.13 18.45 -11.63
N ALA A 199 10.55 17.95 -10.47
CA ALA A 199 9.77 18.00 -9.21
C ALA A 199 9.48 19.44 -8.77
N GLU A 200 8.34 19.66 -8.12
CA GLU A 200 7.90 20.98 -7.65
C GLU A 200 8.77 21.58 -6.53
N GLY A 201 9.65 20.79 -5.92
CA GLY A 201 10.49 21.19 -4.80
C GLY A 201 11.85 20.52 -4.81
N ASP A 202 12.68 20.81 -3.78
CA ASP A 202 13.94 20.10 -3.58
C ASP A 202 13.65 18.68 -3.09
N VAL A 203 14.10 17.68 -3.84
CA VAL A 203 13.99 16.27 -3.50
C VAL A 203 15.27 15.79 -2.81
N PRO A 204 15.27 15.62 -1.48
CA PRO A 204 16.43 15.15 -0.76
C PRO A 204 16.78 13.71 -1.14
N VAL A 205 18.07 13.44 -1.32
CA VAL A 205 18.62 12.11 -1.55
C VAL A 205 19.32 11.64 -0.28
N VAL A 206 18.93 10.47 0.21
CA VAL A 206 19.58 9.77 1.31
C VAL A 206 20.47 8.68 0.73
N GLU A 207 21.78 8.88 0.76
CA GLU A 207 22.78 7.88 0.41
C GLU A 207 23.18 7.09 1.66
N THR A 208 23.12 5.76 1.59
CA THR A 208 23.33 4.89 2.75
C THR A 208 23.72 3.46 2.30
N GLY A 209 24.01 2.57 3.23
CA GLY A 209 24.21 1.14 2.93
C GLY A 209 22.91 0.45 2.51
N ILE A 210 23.05 -0.71 1.87
CA ILE A 210 21.89 -1.51 1.43
C ILE A 210 20.99 -1.90 2.61
N PRO A 211 21.51 -2.44 3.72
CA PRO A 211 20.69 -2.84 4.86
C PRO A 211 19.91 -1.68 5.48
N GLU A 212 20.51 -0.48 5.54
CA GLU A 212 19.86 0.71 6.05
C GLU A 212 18.74 1.17 5.12
N ALA A 213 18.94 1.14 3.80
CA ALA A 213 17.91 1.51 2.82
C ALA A 213 16.69 0.59 2.91
N GLU A 214 16.90 -0.71 3.01
CA GLU A 214 15.84 -1.70 3.23
C GLU A 214 15.11 -1.43 4.56
N MET A 215 15.83 -1.18 5.65
CA MET A 215 15.25 -0.88 6.95
C MET A 215 14.47 0.45 6.97
N ILE A 216 14.90 1.48 6.23
CA ILE A 216 14.22 2.78 6.13
C ILE A 216 12.78 2.60 5.64
N LYS A 217 12.52 1.71 4.68
CA LYS A 217 11.16 1.43 4.20
C LYS A 217 10.29 0.88 5.32
N TYR A 218 10.76 -0.13 6.04
CA TYR A 218 10.03 -0.71 7.17
C TYR A 218 9.81 0.28 8.30
N ALA A 219 10.85 1.01 8.67
CA ALA A 219 10.76 2.02 9.72
C ALA A 219 9.73 3.11 9.37
N ASN A 220 9.72 3.58 8.12
CA ASN A 220 8.72 4.54 7.63
C ASN A 220 7.29 4.00 7.78
N ASN A 221 7.03 2.80 7.25
CA ASN A 221 5.68 2.23 7.22
C ASN A 221 5.19 1.85 8.62
N THR A 222 6.04 1.24 9.45
CA THR A 222 5.67 0.85 10.82
C THR A 222 5.53 2.05 11.74
N PHE A 223 6.29 3.13 11.53
CA PHE A 223 6.11 4.39 12.26
C PHE A 223 4.72 4.98 11.97
N LEU A 224 4.33 5.04 10.69
CA LEU A 224 3.02 5.55 10.29
C LEU A 224 1.87 4.68 10.81
N ALA A 225 1.98 3.35 10.68
CA ALA A 225 0.99 2.42 11.23
C ALA A 225 0.84 2.57 12.76
N THR A 226 1.97 2.68 13.48
CA THR A 226 1.99 2.90 14.94
C THR A 226 1.39 4.26 15.29
N LYS A 227 1.65 5.31 14.52
CA LYS A 227 1.09 6.65 14.74
C LYS A 227 -0.44 6.63 14.63
N VAL A 228 -1.00 5.90 13.65
CA VAL A 228 -2.46 5.71 13.53
C VAL A 228 -3.00 4.89 14.71
N SER A 229 -2.34 3.81 15.09
CA SER A 229 -2.78 3.03 16.25
C SER A 229 -2.73 3.86 17.54
N LEU A 230 -1.67 4.65 17.74
CA LEU A 230 -1.55 5.53 18.91
C LEU A 230 -2.66 6.59 18.97
N ILE A 231 -3.00 7.22 17.83
CA ILE A 231 -4.10 8.20 17.84
C ILE A 231 -5.46 7.53 18.02
N ASN A 232 -5.64 6.28 17.58
CA ASN A 232 -6.82 5.48 17.87
C ASN A 232 -6.95 5.21 19.38
N ASP A 233 -5.85 4.85 20.06
CA ASP A 233 -5.84 4.63 21.51
C ASP A 233 -6.16 5.91 22.29
N ILE A 234 -5.51 7.01 21.91
CA ILE A 234 -5.82 8.34 22.47
C ILE A 234 -7.29 8.70 22.22
N GLY A 235 -7.80 8.43 21.02
CA GLY A 235 -9.20 8.63 20.67
C GLY A 235 -10.16 7.82 21.52
N ASN A 236 -9.85 6.55 21.74
CA ASN A 236 -10.60 5.68 22.64
C ASN A 236 -10.62 6.24 24.08
N ILE A 237 -9.47 6.73 24.57
CA ILE A 237 -9.41 7.40 25.88
C ILE A 237 -10.27 8.68 25.89
N CYS A 238 -10.17 9.52 24.85
CA CYS A 238 -11.00 10.74 24.73
C CYS A 238 -12.47 10.41 24.85
N LYS A 239 -12.93 9.36 24.17
CA LYS A 239 -14.32 8.88 24.22
C LYS A 239 -14.79 8.57 25.64
N GLU A 240 -13.96 7.85 26.43
CA GLU A 240 -14.29 7.52 27.83
C GLU A 240 -14.40 8.76 28.74
N PHE A 241 -13.71 9.84 28.38
CA PHE A 241 -13.78 11.13 29.10
C PHE A 241 -14.82 12.10 28.53
N GLY A 242 -15.53 11.74 27.45
CA GLY A 242 -16.48 12.62 26.76
C GLY A 242 -15.79 13.82 26.07
N VAL A 243 -14.55 13.61 25.61
CA VAL A 243 -13.71 14.63 24.93
C VAL A 243 -13.68 14.30 23.43
N ASP A 244 -13.78 15.32 22.58
CA ASP A 244 -13.63 15.16 21.13
C ASP A 244 -12.18 14.90 20.76
N ALA A 245 -11.90 13.69 20.25
CA ALA A 245 -10.55 13.26 19.89
C ALA A 245 -9.95 14.07 18.72
N TYR A 246 -10.77 14.58 17.82
CA TYR A 246 -10.30 15.37 16.67
C TYR A 246 -9.85 16.77 17.09
N GLU A 247 -10.54 17.41 18.07
CA GLU A 247 -10.08 18.68 18.67
C GLU A 247 -8.72 18.49 19.36
N VAL A 248 -8.53 17.34 20.04
CA VAL A 248 -7.25 16.99 20.67
C VAL A 248 -6.18 16.76 19.60
N ALA A 249 -6.51 16.01 18.54
CA ALA A 249 -5.59 15.71 17.41
C ALA A 249 -5.15 17.00 16.69
N ASP A 250 -6.10 17.91 16.40
CA ASP A 250 -5.78 19.20 15.78
C ASP A 250 -4.82 20.02 16.64
N ALA A 251 -5.06 20.06 17.96
CA ALA A 251 -4.21 20.82 18.86
C ALA A 251 -2.79 20.25 19.01
N ILE A 252 -2.65 18.92 19.13
CA ILE A 252 -1.31 18.30 19.24
C ILE A 252 -0.57 18.28 17.90
N GLY A 253 -1.29 18.28 16.77
CA GLY A 253 -0.71 18.33 15.42
C GLY A 253 0.02 19.63 15.12
N LEU A 254 -0.29 20.73 15.83
CA LEU A 254 0.43 22.00 15.73
C LEU A 254 1.86 21.96 16.26
N ASP A 255 2.22 20.95 17.06
CA ASP A 255 3.60 20.73 17.47
C ASP A 255 4.38 20.08 16.33
N ASP A 256 5.39 20.80 15.78
CA ASP A 256 6.22 20.33 14.66
C ASP A 256 6.88 18.96 14.91
N ARG A 257 7.06 18.58 16.17
CA ARG A 257 7.62 17.26 16.56
C ARG A 257 6.63 16.13 16.35
N ILE A 258 5.33 16.43 16.30
CA ILE A 258 4.22 15.49 16.07
C ILE A 258 3.77 15.57 14.61
N GLY A 259 3.46 16.77 14.11
CA GLY A 259 2.95 17.06 12.79
C GLY A 259 1.49 16.61 12.60
N GLU A 260 0.78 17.26 11.70
CA GLU A 260 -0.67 17.11 11.51
C GLU A 260 -1.10 15.79 10.84
N GLN A 261 -0.21 15.17 10.05
CA GLN A 261 -0.53 14.00 9.26
C GLN A 261 -0.72 12.74 10.14
N PHE A 262 -1.63 11.86 9.74
CA PHE A 262 -1.90 10.56 10.39
C PHE A 262 -2.41 10.69 11.85
N LEU A 263 -3.15 11.76 12.17
CA LEU A 263 -3.75 11.99 13.49
C LEU A 263 -5.29 11.84 13.50
N ARG A 264 -5.90 11.27 12.46
CA ARG A 264 -7.33 11.00 12.44
C ARG A 264 -7.61 9.61 12.98
N SER A 265 -8.24 9.56 14.16
CA SER A 265 -8.65 8.29 14.78
C SER A 265 -9.87 7.71 14.06
N GLY A 266 -9.98 6.38 14.04
CA GLY A 266 -11.07 5.68 13.36
C GLY A 266 -10.96 4.17 13.50
N VAL A 267 -11.53 3.44 12.55
CA VAL A 267 -11.66 1.97 12.54
C VAL A 267 -10.32 1.22 12.39
N GLY A 268 -9.22 1.94 12.19
CA GLY A 268 -7.90 1.37 11.99
C GLY A 268 -7.39 1.47 10.55
N TRP A 269 -6.23 0.89 10.32
CA TRP A 269 -5.53 0.84 9.04
C TRP A 269 -5.61 -0.56 8.42
N GLY A 270 -5.52 -0.61 7.10
CA GLY A 270 -5.56 -1.81 6.27
C GLY A 270 -4.71 -1.63 5.03
N GLY A 271 -5.15 -2.22 3.92
CA GLY A 271 -4.46 -2.21 2.63
C GLY A 271 -3.36 -3.25 2.53
N SER A 272 -2.56 -3.14 1.48
CA SER A 272 -1.53 -4.11 1.13
C SER A 272 -0.18 -3.90 1.84
N CYS A 273 0.11 -2.66 2.27
CA CYS A 273 1.44 -2.29 2.74
C CYS A 273 1.60 -2.39 4.27
N PHE A 274 0.80 -1.63 5.06
CA PHE A 274 0.98 -1.57 6.51
C PHE A 274 0.87 -2.92 7.21
N PRO A 275 -0.16 -3.75 6.94
CA PRO A 275 -0.26 -5.07 7.57
C PRO A 275 0.94 -5.94 7.23
N LYS A 276 1.24 -6.10 5.94
CA LYS A 276 2.33 -6.93 5.46
C LYS A 276 3.67 -6.51 6.03
N ASP A 277 4.00 -5.21 5.97
CA ASP A 277 5.31 -4.71 6.38
C ASP A 277 5.48 -4.75 7.91
N THR A 278 4.39 -4.50 8.66
CA THR A 278 4.44 -4.58 10.14
C THR A 278 4.63 -6.03 10.59
N ASP A 279 3.90 -6.98 10.00
CA ASP A 279 4.05 -8.41 10.32
C ASP A 279 5.45 -8.91 9.95
N ALA A 280 5.94 -8.51 8.77
CA ALA A 280 7.25 -8.93 8.28
C ALA A 280 8.39 -8.48 9.20
N ILE A 281 8.39 -7.22 9.64
CA ILE A 281 9.46 -6.73 10.52
C ILE A 281 9.33 -7.30 11.94
N ILE A 282 8.11 -7.56 12.43
CA ILE A 282 7.89 -8.26 13.70
C ILE A 282 8.43 -9.69 13.63
N ALA A 283 8.11 -10.43 12.56
CA ALA A 283 8.61 -11.79 12.36
C ALA A 283 10.14 -11.81 12.23
N ALA A 284 10.71 -10.90 11.44
CA ALA A 284 12.15 -10.78 11.28
C ALA A 284 12.87 -10.45 12.60
N ALA A 285 12.33 -9.53 13.39
CA ALA A 285 12.90 -9.17 14.70
C ALA A 285 12.85 -10.36 15.68
N ARG A 286 11.73 -11.10 15.72
CA ARG A 286 11.59 -12.31 16.55
C ARG A 286 12.57 -13.39 16.15
N ASN A 287 12.83 -13.58 14.86
CA ASN A 287 13.83 -14.51 14.35
C ASN A 287 15.27 -14.13 14.78
N GLN A 288 15.52 -12.83 15.05
CA GLN A 288 16.77 -12.33 15.64
C GLN A 288 16.77 -12.33 17.18
N GLY A 289 15.71 -12.85 17.82
CA GLY A 289 15.58 -12.93 19.28
C GLY A 289 15.09 -11.66 19.95
N TYR A 290 14.56 -10.69 19.20
CA TYR A 290 13.97 -9.46 19.74
C TYR A 290 12.46 -9.42 19.53
N ASP A 291 11.68 -9.24 20.60
CA ASP A 291 10.22 -9.07 20.51
C ASP A 291 9.87 -7.57 20.49
N PRO A 292 9.36 -7.03 19.37
CA PRO A 292 9.08 -5.61 19.22
C PRO A 292 7.73 -5.22 19.86
N ALA A 293 7.71 -5.05 21.16
CA ALA A 293 6.51 -4.87 21.98
C ALA A 293 5.61 -3.70 21.51
N VAL A 294 6.17 -2.58 21.06
CA VAL A 294 5.39 -1.41 20.60
C VAL A 294 4.66 -1.72 19.29
N LEU A 295 5.34 -2.36 18.33
CA LEU A 295 4.72 -2.73 17.05
C LEU A 295 3.63 -3.80 17.26
N SER A 296 3.90 -4.79 18.10
CA SER A 296 2.91 -5.83 18.45
C SER A 296 1.65 -5.21 19.10
N ALA A 297 1.83 -4.28 20.04
CA ALA A 297 0.69 -3.58 20.66
C ALA A 297 -0.06 -2.69 19.64
N ALA A 298 0.63 -2.08 18.68
CA ALA A 298 -0.02 -1.28 17.65
C ALA A 298 -0.90 -2.13 16.71
N VAL A 299 -0.46 -3.34 16.38
CA VAL A 299 -1.27 -4.33 15.62
C VAL A 299 -2.48 -4.78 16.43
N GLU A 300 -2.27 -5.21 17.69
CA GLU A 300 -3.35 -5.65 18.57
C GLU A 300 -4.44 -4.58 18.73
N LEU A 301 -4.05 -3.32 18.91
CA LEU A 301 -5.00 -2.22 19.01
C LEU A 301 -5.75 -1.99 17.68
N ASN A 302 -5.04 -2.04 16.54
CA ASN A 302 -5.64 -1.91 15.22
C ASN A 302 -6.70 -2.98 14.98
N ASP A 303 -6.42 -4.21 15.38
CA ASP A 303 -7.34 -5.34 15.21
C ASP A 303 -8.54 -5.30 16.16
N ALA A 304 -8.41 -4.59 17.28
CA ALA A 304 -9.50 -4.38 18.24
C ALA A 304 -10.48 -3.26 17.83
N GLN A 305 -10.11 -2.34 16.94
CA GLN A 305 -10.96 -1.19 16.58
C GLN A 305 -12.31 -1.56 15.92
N PRO A 306 -12.40 -2.57 15.01
CA PRO A 306 -13.67 -3.00 14.46
C PRO A 306 -14.65 -3.53 15.52
N GLU A 307 -14.16 -4.30 16.49
CA GLU A 307 -14.99 -4.79 17.59
C GLU A 307 -15.49 -3.65 18.49
N ARG A 308 -14.64 -2.61 18.72
CA ARG A 308 -15.08 -1.41 19.43
C ARG A 308 -16.20 -0.69 18.69
N LEU A 309 -16.12 -0.56 17.35
CA LEU A 309 -17.19 0.00 16.52
C LEU A 309 -18.50 -0.78 16.71
N LEU A 310 -18.45 -2.10 16.67
CA LEU A 310 -19.60 -2.96 16.84
C LEU A 310 -20.17 -2.92 18.26
N SER A 311 -19.32 -2.83 19.27
CA SER A 311 -19.75 -2.68 20.67
C SER A 311 -20.56 -1.38 20.88
N LEU A 312 -20.16 -0.28 20.22
CA LEU A 312 -20.95 0.96 20.26
C LEU A 312 -22.32 0.81 19.56
N LEU A 313 -22.42 0.00 18.51
CA LEU A 313 -23.70 -0.32 17.89
C LEU A 313 -24.57 -1.18 18.84
N ASP A 314 -23.98 -2.17 19.52
CA ASP A 314 -24.66 -3.04 20.49
C ASP A 314 -25.25 -2.25 21.66
N ASP A 315 -24.68 -1.12 22.06
CA ASP A 315 -25.21 -0.23 23.12
C ASP A 315 -26.56 0.40 22.72
N HIS A 316 -26.88 0.48 21.41
CA HIS A 316 -28.09 1.11 20.90
C HIS A 316 -29.08 0.12 20.34
N VAL A 317 -28.66 -1.03 19.81
CA VAL A 317 -29.53 -1.98 19.12
C VAL A 317 -29.03 -3.42 19.26
N ASP A 318 -29.96 -4.34 19.59
CA ASP A 318 -29.72 -5.77 19.39
C ASP A 318 -29.83 -6.08 17.89
N VAL A 319 -28.71 -6.37 17.25
CA VAL A 319 -28.61 -6.55 15.79
C VAL A 319 -29.11 -7.91 15.31
N SER A 320 -29.40 -8.86 16.20
CA SER A 320 -29.80 -10.21 15.84
C SER A 320 -31.11 -10.22 15.02
N GLY A 321 -31.04 -10.75 13.79
CA GLY A 321 -32.16 -10.79 12.85
C GLY A 321 -32.58 -9.42 12.31
N LYS A 322 -31.77 -8.38 12.52
CA LYS A 322 -32.03 -7.04 12.01
C LYS A 322 -31.15 -6.69 10.82
N ARG A 323 -31.67 -5.87 9.91
CA ARG A 323 -30.96 -5.33 8.76
C ARG A 323 -29.98 -4.24 9.21
N ILE A 324 -28.71 -4.43 8.98
CA ILE A 324 -27.64 -3.49 9.35
C ILE A 324 -26.90 -3.07 8.07
N ALA A 325 -26.80 -1.77 7.86
CA ALA A 325 -26.07 -1.20 6.73
C ALA A 325 -24.56 -1.09 7.06
N VAL A 326 -23.71 -1.55 6.13
CA VAL A 326 -22.26 -1.35 6.18
C VAL A 326 -21.87 -0.45 5.02
N LEU A 327 -21.42 0.78 5.33
CA LEU A 327 -21.03 1.79 4.36
C LEU A 327 -19.50 1.89 4.28
N GLY A 328 -18.97 1.57 3.09
CA GLY A 328 -17.52 1.51 2.82
C GLY A 328 -16.96 0.11 3.02
N LEU A 329 -16.38 -0.44 1.96
CA LEU A 329 -15.83 -1.80 1.89
C LEU A 329 -14.35 -1.80 1.51
N ALA A 330 -13.89 -0.83 0.73
CA ALA A 330 -12.48 -0.61 0.45
C ALA A 330 -11.71 -0.24 1.72
N PHE A 331 -10.38 -0.47 1.74
CA PHE A 331 -9.55 -0.12 2.89
C PHE A 331 -9.38 1.41 3.07
N LYS A 332 -9.60 2.19 2.02
CA LYS A 332 -9.65 3.67 1.98
C LYS A 332 -10.45 4.15 0.77
N PRO A 333 -10.87 5.43 0.68
CA PRO A 333 -11.49 5.96 -0.52
C PRO A 333 -10.51 6.03 -1.71
N GLY A 334 -11.06 6.04 -2.94
CA GLY A 334 -10.30 6.17 -4.18
C GLY A 334 -9.68 4.87 -4.70
N THR A 335 -10.04 3.71 -4.15
CA THR A 335 -9.58 2.39 -4.62
C THR A 335 -10.68 1.33 -4.41
N ASP A 336 -10.63 0.27 -5.21
CA ASP A 336 -11.47 -0.93 -5.05
C ASP A 336 -10.79 -2.03 -4.21
N ASP A 337 -9.57 -1.75 -3.68
CA ASP A 337 -8.78 -2.72 -2.92
C ASP A 337 -9.41 -3.04 -1.56
N ILE A 338 -9.73 -4.31 -1.36
CA ILE A 338 -10.31 -4.84 -0.12
C ILE A 338 -9.29 -5.61 0.74
N ARG A 339 -8.00 -5.60 0.38
CA ARG A 339 -6.98 -6.30 1.16
C ARG A 339 -6.85 -5.70 2.56
N ASN A 340 -7.03 -6.54 3.58
CA ASN A 340 -7.00 -6.12 4.99
C ASN A 340 -7.90 -4.92 5.33
N THR A 341 -8.97 -4.68 4.55
CA THR A 341 -9.95 -3.65 4.89
C THR A 341 -10.58 -3.93 6.26
N ARG A 342 -10.85 -2.87 7.00
CA ARG A 342 -11.55 -2.98 8.29
C ARG A 342 -13.02 -3.37 8.14
N ALA A 343 -13.57 -3.32 6.92
CA ALA A 343 -14.92 -3.83 6.64
C ALA A 343 -15.05 -5.34 6.85
N VAL A 344 -13.99 -6.10 6.59
CA VAL A 344 -13.98 -7.56 6.78
C VAL A 344 -14.29 -7.94 8.23
N PRO A 345 -13.51 -7.55 9.25
CA PRO A 345 -13.84 -7.89 10.64
C PRO A 345 -15.17 -7.27 11.13
N VAL A 346 -15.62 -6.14 10.56
CA VAL A 346 -16.96 -5.60 10.85
C VAL A 346 -18.05 -6.52 10.31
N ILE A 347 -17.95 -6.98 9.05
CA ILE A 347 -18.90 -7.93 8.45
C ILE A 347 -18.92 -9.24 9.24
N GLU A 348 -17.78 -9.82 9.53
CA GLU A 348 -17.66 -11.06 10.31
C GLU A 348 -18.28 -10.92 11.71
N GLY A 349 -17.96 -9.83 12.41
CA GLY A 349 -18.52 -9.56 13.72
C GLY A 349 -20.04 -9.32 13.71
N LEU A 350 -20.61 -8.73 12.64
CA LEU A 350 -22.06 -8.63 12.46
C LEU A 350 -22.71 -10.00 12.16
N GLN A 351 -22.07 -10.83 11.34
CA GLN A 351 -22.52 -12.20 11.07
C GLN A 351 -22.54 -13.05 12.35
N GLU A 352 -21.51 -12.96 13.19
CA GLU A 352 -21.44 -13.64 14.48
C GLU A 352 -22.57 -13.21 15.43
N ARG A 353 -23.01 -11.95 15.36
CA ARG A 353 -24.15 -11.40 16.09
C ARG A 353 -25.50 -11.76 15.49
N GLY A 354 -25.50 -12.39 14.29
CA GLY A 354 -26.71 -12.83 13.60
C GLY A 354 -27.47 -11.69 12.89
N ALA A 355 -26.77 -10.64 12.49
CA ALA A 355 -27.35 -9.53 11.73
C ALA A 355 -27.63 -9.92 10.27
N GLU A 356 -28.64 -9.32 9.66
CA GLU A 356 -28.87 -9.32 8.20
C GLU A 356 -28.11 -8.13 7.60
N ILE A 357 -26.99 -8.40 6.91
CA ILE A 357 -26.09 -7.36 6.44
C ILE A 357 -26.50 -6.89 5.05
N VAL A 358 -26.55 -5.57 4.86
CA VAL A 358 -26.58 -4.93 3.56
C VAL A 358 -25.37 -4.00 3.43
N ALA A 359 -24.52 -4.25 2.44
CA ALA A 359 -23.26 -3.55 2.26
C ALA A 359 -23.29 -2.67 1.00
N TYR A 360 -22.55 -1.57 1.04
CA TYR A 360 -22.36 -0.70 -0.11
C TYR A 360 -21.00 -0.03 -0.09
N ASP A 361 -20.39 0.05 -1.25
CA ASP A 361 -19.19 0.84 -1.55
C ASP A 361 -19.29 1.32 -3.00
N PRO A 362 -18.86 2.55 -3.33
CA PRO A 362 -18.93 3.08 -4.69
C PRO A 362 -18.18 2.25 -5.73
N VAL A 363 -17.07 1.59 -5.34
CA VAL A 363 -16.19 0.88 -6.28
C VAL A 363 -15.81 -0.54 -5.85
N ALA A 364 -15.77 -0.84 -4.54
CA ALA A 364 -15.29 -2.12 -4.01
C ALA A 364 -16.38 -3.18 -3.82
N THR A 365 -17.65 -2.87 -4.16
CA THR A 365 -18.79 -3.78 -3.94
C THR A 365 -18.60 -5.13 -4.62
N GLU A 366 -18.12 -5.17 -5.86
CA GLU A 366 -17.97 -6.44 -6.59
C GLU A 366 -16.84 -7.29 -5.99
N ASN A 367 -15.70 -6.70 -5.64
CA ASN A 367 -14.60 -7.42 -4.99
C ASN A 367 -15.03 -8.02 -3.64
N MET A 368 -15.84 -7.29 -2.86
CA MET A 368 -16.36 -7.79 -1.60
C MET A 368 -17.43 -8.87 -1.81
N ARG A 369 -18.25 -8.78 -2.87
CA ARG A 369 -19.25 -9.79 -3.24
C ARG A 369 -18.63 -11.15 -3.56
N GLU A 370 -17.45 -11.14 -4.20
CA GLU A 370 -16.72 -12.39 -4.46
C GLU A 370 -16.29 -13.07 -3.15
N ARG A 371 -15.92 -12.28 -2.13
CA ARG A 371 -15.49 -12.79 -0.84
C ARG A 371 -16.65 -13.21 0.08
N TYR A 372 -17.75 -12.45 0.09
CA TYR A 372 -18.94 -12.68 0.91
C TYR A 372 -20.21 -12.73 0.06
N PRO A 373 -20.42 -13.80 -0.74
CA PRO A 373 -21.55 -13.88 -1.67
C PRO A 373 -22.93 -13.99 -0.97
N ASP A 374 -22.96 -14.33 0.31
CA ASP A 374 -24.20 -14.60 1.05
C ASP A 374 -24.78 -13.35 1.75
N ILE A 375 -24.13 -12.18 1.67
CA ILE A 375 -24.70 -10.91 2.18
C ILE A 375 -25.37 -10.12 1.06
N GLU A 376 -26.28 -9.21 1.42
CA GLU A 376 -26.90 -8.32 0.45
C GLU A 376 -25.98 -7.15 0.10
N TYR A 377 -25.98 -6.73 -1.18
CA TYR A 377 -25.26 -5.57 -1.67
C TYR A 377 -26.24 -4.62 -2.33
N ALA A 378 -26.23 -3.37 -1.89
CA ALA A 378 -27.07 -2.31 -2.42
C ALA A 378 -26.40 -1.59 -3.61
N ASP A 379 -27.20 -0.96 -4.46
CA ASP A 379 -26.72 -0.17 -5.62
C ASP A 379 -26.36 1.30 -5.22
N SER A 380 -26.65 1.69 -3.97
CA SER A 380 -26.34 3.01 -3.44
C SER A 380 -26.37 3.03 -1.90
N ALA A 381 -25.72 4.01 -1.27
CA ALA A 381 -25.79 4.22 0.17
C ALA A 381 -27.26 4.42 0.65
N ALA A 382 -28.07 5.16 -0.11
CA ALA A 382 -29.50 5.34 0.19
C ALA A 382 -30.27 3.99 0.20
N ALA A 383 -29.99 3.11 -0.75
CA ALA A 383 -30.63 1.78 -0.81
C ALA A 383 -30.14 0.87 0.34
N ALA A 384 -28.91 1.00 0.77
CA ALA A 384 -28.37 0.27 1.92
C ALA A 384 -29.04 0.70 3.23
N LEU A 385 -29.27 2.03 3.41
CA LEU A 385 -29.91 2.60 4.59
C LEU A 385 -31.41 2.30 4.65
N ALA A 386 -32.10 2.17 3.52
CA ALA A 386 -33.54 1.96 3.48
C ALA A 386 -33.97 0.72 4.29
N GLY A 387 -34.76 0.95 5.35
CA GLY A 387 -35.26 -0.08 6.25
C GLY A 387 -34.20 -0.70 7.19
N ALA A 388 -32.97 -0.17 7.22
CA ALA A 388 -31.95 -0.64 8.15
C ALA A 388 -32.27 -0.23 9.61
N SER A 389 -32.00 -1.11 10.56
CA SER A 389 -32.13 -0.85 12.00
C SER A 389 -30.83 -0.32 12.63
N GLY A 390 -29.81 -0.09 11.83
CA GLY A 390 -28.54 0.48 12.21
C GLY A 390 -27.63 0.59 11.01
N ALA A 391 -26.66 1.48 11.05
CA ALA A 391 -25.64 1.64 10.05
C ALA A 391 -24.27 1.83 10.70
N VAL A 392 -23.24 1.27 10.08
CA VAL A 392 -21.83 1.47 10.44
C VAL A 392 -21.07 2.05 9.24
N VAL A 393 -20.27 3.09 9.49
CA VAL A 393 -19.44 3.72 8.45
C VAL A 393 -17.99 3.27 8.66
N VAL A 394 -17.43 2.58 7.66
CA VAL A 394 -16.10 1.96 7.74
C VAL A 394 -15.08 2.69 6.87
N THR A 395 -15.48 3.21 5.71
CA THR A 395 -14.62 3.97 4.80
C THR A 395 -15.23 5.35 4.52
N ASP A 396 -14.38 6.36 4.47
CA ASP A 396 -14.77 7.78 4.38
C ASP A 396 -14.91 8.26 2.93
N TRP A 397 -15.87 7.68 2.18
CA TRP A 397 -16.21 8.18 0.86
C TRP A 397 -16.96 9.52 0.92
N ASP A 398 -16.55 10.48 0.10
CA ASP A 398 -17.16 11.84 0.06
C ASP A 398 -18.69 11.81 -0.13
N GLU A 399 -19.23 10.84 -0.86
CA GLU A 399 -20.67 10.71 -1.04
C GLU A 399 -21.43 10.41 0.25
N PHE A 400 -20.79 9.80 1.26
CA PHE A 400 -21.41 9.54 2.55
C PHE A 400 -21.58 10.82 3.38
N ALA A 401 -20.71 11.82 3.17
CA ALA A 401 -20.87 13.14 3.79
C ALA A 401 -22.13 13.89 3.31
N ALA A 402 -22.65 13.53 2.13
CA ALA A 402 -23.84 14.15 1.57
C ALA A 402 -25.15 13.49 2.03
N LEU A 403 -25.09 12.38 2.79
CA LEU A 403 -26.27 11.68 3.30
C LEU A 403 -26.96 12.54 4.38
N ASP A 404 -28.26 12.71 4.24
CA ASP A 404 -29.09 13.45 5.19
C ASP A 404 -30.51 12.84 5.27
N ALA A 405 -31.37 13.10 4.28
CA ALA A 405 -32.73 12.59 4.26
C ALA A 405 -32.82 11.06 4.15
N GLU A 406 -31.79 10.40 3.67
CA GLU A 406 -31.69 8.96 3.54
C GLU A 406 -31.76 8.25 4.90
N PHE A 407 -31.30 8.90 5.96
CA PHE A 407 -31.42 8.36 7.32
C PHE A 407 -32.88 8.31 7.82
N ASP A 408 -33.77 9.12 7.27
CA ASP A 408 -35.21 9.10 7.62
C ASP A 408 -35.93 7.85 7.07
N GLU A 409 -35.34 7.17 6.08
CA GLU A 409 -35.86 5.93 5.50
C GLU A 409 -35.40 4.67 6.26
N MET A 410 -34.55 4.81 7.28
CA MET A 410 -34.15 3.70 8.16
C MET A 410 -35.31 3.29 9.08
N ALA A 411 -35.36 2.00 9.44
CA ALA A 411 -36.32 1.50 10.43
C ALA A 411 -36.02 2.03 11.83
N ASP A 412 -34.75 2.04 12.20
CA ASP A 412 -34.22 2.67 13.40
C ASP A 412 -32.99 3.48 12.99
N PRO A 413 -33.03 4.83 13.01
CA PRO A 413 -31.95 5.65 12.49
C PRO A 413 -30.78 5.76 13.49
N ILE A 414 -30.08 4.64 13.68
CA ILE A 414 -28.87 4.52 14.50
C ILE A 414 -27.66 4.44 13.59
N VAL A 415 -26.71 5.37 13.75
CA VAL A 415 -25.50 5.48 12.92
C VAL A 415 -24.28 5.47 13.81
N VAL A 416 -23.41 4.46 13.64
CA VAL A 416 -22.10 4.41 14.28
C VAL A 416 -21.04 4.75 13.22
N ASP A 417 -20.45 5.93 13.39
CA ASP A 417 -19.51 6.48 12.42
C ASP A 417 -18.06 6.18 12.86
N GLY A 418 -17.37 5.38 12.08
CA GLY A 418 -15.96 5.01 12.29
C GLY A 418 -14.97 5.99 11.65
N ARG A 419 -15.42 7.03 10.93
CA ARG A 419 -14.56 7.90 10.11
C ARG A 419 -14.83 9.39 10.27
N ARG A 420 -15.86 9.79 11.06
CA ARG A 420 -16.30 11.16 11.25
C ARG A 420 -16.70 11.84 9.93
N ILE A 421 -17.42 11.13 9.09
CA ILE A 421 -17.86 11.64 7.78
C ILE A 421 -19.33 12.07 7.80
N ILE A 422 -20.12 11.57 8.76
CA ILE A 422 -21.55 11.87 8.88
C ILE A 422 -21.75 13.07 9.81
N ASP A 423 -22.48 14.07 9.34
CA ASP A 423 -22.86 15.21 10.16
C ASP A 423 -23.92 14.82 11.19
N ARG A 424 -23.74 15.27 12.45
CA ARG A 424 -24.74 15.11 13.50
C ARG A 424 -25.98 15.92 13.16
N ARG A 425 -27.16 15.29 13.27
CA ARG A 425 -28.44 15.96 13.04
C ARG A 425 -29.50 15.45 14.01
N ASP A 426 -30.59 16.24 14.15
CA ASP A 426 -31.80 15.80 14.87
C ASP A 426 -32.47 14.64 14.11
N GLY A 427 -33.03 13.69 14.84
CA GLY A 427 -33.76 12.54 14.28
C GLY A 427 -32.93 11.28 14.08
N ILE A 428 -31.61 11.33 14.23
CA ILE A 428 -30.76 10.14 14.26
C ILE A 428 -30.09 9.95 15.62
N THR A 429 -29.87 8.71 16.00
CA THR A 429 -28.96 8.36 17.08
C THR A 429 -27.57 8.21 16.47
N TYR A 430 -26.75 9.26 16.63
CA TYR A 430 -25.39 9.29 16.09
C TYR A 430 -24.39 8.96 17.17
N GLU A 431 -23.50 8.01 16.89
CA GLU A 431 -22.40 7.61 17.75
C GLU A 431 -21.10 7.64 16.94
N GLY A 432 -20.14 8.46 17.35
CA GLY A 432 -18.80 8.47 16.77
C GLY A 432 -17.88 7.49 17.49
N LEU A 433 -16.96 6.86 16.78
CA LEU A 433 -16.08 5.83 17.38
C LEU A 433 -15.20 6.39 18.51
N THR A 434 -14.67 7.61 18.33
CA THR A 434 -13.72 8.24 19.25
C THR A 434 -14.06 9.66 19.67
N TRP A 435 -15.29 10.16 19.38
CA TRP A 435 -15.73 11.54 19.64
C TRP A 435 -17.19 11.63 20.08
#